data_46a8851bfdb9d39a8e48eb66f1b13d3b
#
_entry.id   46a8851bfdb9d39a8e48eb66f1b13d3b
#
_cell.length_a   1.000
_cell.length_b   1.000
_cell.length_c   1.000
_cell.angle_alpha   90.00
_cell.angle_beta   90.00
_cell.angle_gamma   90.00
#
_symmetry.space_group_name_H-M   'P 1'
#
loop_
_entity.id
_entity.type
_entity.pdbx_description
1 polymer ?
#
loop_
_entity_poly.entity_id
_entity_poly.type
_entity_poly.pdbx_seq_one_letter_code
_entity_poly.pdbx_strand_id
1 'polypeptide(L)'
;MDLGDVVYAANTITDDGSIPGGIEGAILVEAGTRGVITMIGHVEEEPSRSVFLVRFEDEDMNLGNPIGCWVEDLMVEPKLITHTH
;
A
#
# COMPACT_ATOMS: atom_id res chain seq x y z
N MET A 1 -6.77 5.10 -9.91
CA MET A 1 -5.53 5.37 -9.12
C MET A 1 -4.39 5.65 -10.06
N ASP A 2 -3.77 6.79 -9.90
CA ASP A 2 -2.69 7.24 -10.78
C ASP A 2 -1.44 7.61 -10.00
N LEU A 3 -0.36 7.87 -10.73
CA LEU A 3 0.87 8.32 -10.11
C LEU A 3 0.62 9.61 -9.34
N GLY A 4 1.15 9.67 -8.13
CA GLY A 4 1.00 10.85 -7.26
C GLY A 4 -0.28 10.89 -6.44
N ASP A 5 -1.19 9.95 -6.68
CA ASP A 5 -2.42 9.91 -5.91
C ASP A 5 -2.17 9.47 -4.48
N VAL A 6 -2.90 10.07 -3.55
CA VAL A 6 -2.88 9.67 -2.16
C VAL A 6 -3.84 8.50 -2.01
N VAL A 7 -3.37 7.44 -1.35
CA VAL A 7 -4.16 6.24 -1.08
C VAL A 7 -3.96 5.84 0.36
N TYR A 8 -4.77 4.90 0.82
CA TYR A 8 -4.70 4.39 2.19
C TYR A 8 -4.68 2.87 2.14
N ALA A 9 -3.96 2.25 3.06
CA ALA A 9 -3.92 0.79 3.12
C ALA A 9 -5.30 0.28 3.54
N ALA A 10 -5.91 -0.53 2.70
CA ALA A 10 -7.22 -1.12 3.00
C ALA A 10 -7.11 -2.21 4.06
N ASN A 11 -5.95 -2.86 4.09
CA ASN A 11 -5.68 -3.95 5.03
C ASN A 11 -4.28 -3.81 5.57
N THR A 12 -3.99 -4.46 6.68
CA THR A 12 -2.62 -4.54 7.18
C THR A 12 -1.78 -5.33 6.17
N ILE A 13 -0.65 -4.77 5.79
CA ILE A 13 0.25 -5.40 4.81
C ILE A 13 1.44 -5.96 5.57
N THR A 14 1.70 -7.25 5.36
CA THR A 14 2.82 -7.91 6.00
C THR A 14 3.87 -8.34 4.99
N ASP A 15 5.10 -8.56 5.46
CA ASP A 15 6.18 -9.03 4.63
C ASP A 15 5.92 -10.49 4.27
N ASP A 16 5.85 -10.80 3.00
CA ASP A 16 5.61 -12.16 2.51
C ASP A 16 6.90 -12.92 2.23
N GLY A 17 8.02 -12.37 2.66
CA GLY A 17 9.32 -12.99 2.43
C GLY A 17 10.00 -12.55 1.14
N SER A 18 9.37 -11.70 0.36
CA SER A 18 9.93 -11.26 -0.93
C SER A 18 10.89 -10.09 -0.79
N ILE A 19 10.96 -9.46 0.37
CA ILE A 19 11.84 -8.31 0.57
C ILE A 19 13.20 -8.76 1.04
N PRO A 20 14.27 -8.47 0.29
CA PRO A 20 15.62 -8.85 0.71
C PRO A 20 15.96 -8.20 2.05
N GLY A 21 16.41 -9.02 3.00
CA GLY A 21 16.75 -8.55 4.34
C GLY A 21 15.55 -8.29 5.25
N GLY A 22 14.35 -8.53 4.75
CA GLY A 22 13.14 -8.37 5.55
C GLY A 22 12.89 -9.57 6.45
N ILE A 23 11.90 -9.44 7.33
CA ILE A 23 11.49 -10.51 8.22
C ILE A 23 10.09 -10.93 7.82
N GLU A 24 9.97 -12.15 7.33
CA GLU A 24 8.68 -12.66 6.88
C GLU A 24 7.65 -12.61 8.02
N GLY A 25 6.48 -12.12 7.71
CA GLY A 25 5.41 -11.96 8.69
C GLY A 25 5.42 -10.63 9.44
N ALA A 26 6.49 -9.84 9.29
CA ALA A 26 6.54 -8.53 9.94
C ALA A 26 5.50 -7.59 9.33
N ILE A 27 4.90 -6.76 10.16
CA ILE A 27 3.93 -5.78 9.67
C ILE A 27 4.69 -4.65 8.98
N LEU A 28 4.42 -4.47 7.70
CA LEU A 28 5.02 -3.38 6.92
C LEU A 28 4.18 -2.12 7.02
N VAL A 29 2.87 -2.27 6.97
CA VAL A 29 1.94 -1.14 6.98
C VAL A 29 0.67 -1.58 7.68
N GLU A 30 0.18 -0.76 8.57
CA GLU A 30 -1.10 -1.05 9.23
C GLU A 30 -2.25 -0.49 8.40
N ALA A 31 -3.40 -1.15 8.48
CA ALA A 31 -4.60 -0.71 7.78
C ALA A 31 -4.91 0.76 8.11
N GLY A 32 -5.29 1.53 7.11
CA GLY A 32 -5.60 2.95 7.27
C GLY A 32 -4.42 3.89 7.11
N THR A 33 -3.20 3.35 6.94
CA THR A 33 -2.02 4.19 6.77
C THR A 33 -2.06 4.90 5.42
N ARG A 34 -1.74 6.18 5.42
CA ARG A 34 -1.72 7.00 4.22
C ARG A 34 -0.43 6.79 3.43
N GLY A 35 -0.55 6.80 2.13
CA GLY A 35 0.61 6.67 1.24
C GLY A 35 0.40 7.39 -0.08
N VAL A 36 1.43 7.39 -0.91
CA VAL A 36 1.42 8.02 -2.23
C VAL A 36 1.89 7.00 -3.27
N ILE A 37 1.17 6.90 -4.37
CA ILE A 37 1.56 6.02 -5.46
C ILE A 37 2.73 6.65 -6.20
N THR A 38 3.85 5.94 -6.25
CA THR A 38 5.07 6.44 -6.89
C THR A 38 5.37 5.75 -8.21
N MET A 39 4.80 4.59 -8.45
CA MET A 39 4.98 3.87 -9.71
C MET A 39 3.83 2.90 -9.91
N ILE A 40 3.48 2.65 -11.16
CA ILE A 40 2.47 1.67 -11.52
C ILE A 40 3.10 0.75 -12.55
N GLY A 41 3.05 -0.55 -12.29
CA GLY A 41 3.58 -1.56 -13.19
C GLY A 41 2.55 -2.65 -13.45
N HIS A 42 2.94 -3.62 -14.24
CA HIS A 42 2.09 -4.76 -14.56
C HIS A 42 2.83 -6.04 -14.24
N VAL A 43 2.07 -7.07 -13.87
CA VAL A 43 2.66 -8.38 -13.62
C VAL A 43 2.92 -9.05 -14.97
N GLU A 44 4.12 -9.57 -15.17
CA GLU A 44 4.46 -10.21 -16.44
C GLU A 44 3.53 -11.35 -16.79
N GLU A 45 3.18 -12.16 -15.81
CA GLU A 45 2.34 -13.34 -16.02
C GLU A 45 0.86 -12.98 -16.18
N GLU A 46 0.45 -11.81 -15.70
CA GLU A 46 -0.92 -11.34 -15.82
C GLU A 46 -0.89 -9.85 -16.17
N PRO A 47 -0.66 -9.52 -17.45
CA PRO A 47 -0.51 -8.10 -17.84
C PRO A 47 -1.73 -7.23 -17.57
N SER A 48 -2.90 -7.83 -17.39
CA SER A 48 -4.10 -7.09 -17.06
C SER A 48 -4.13 -6.65 -15.59
N ARG A 49 -3.25 -7.20 -14.77
CA ARG A 49 -3.23 -6.88 -13.35
C ARG A 49 -2.12 -5.86 -13.05
N SER A 50 -2.49 -4.77 -12.43
CA SER A 50 -1.53 -3.72 -12.08
C SER A 50 -0.98 -3.89 -10.69
N VAL A 51 0.28 -3.50 -10.52
CA VAL A 51 0.94 -3.43 -9.22
C VAL A 51 1.23 -1.97 -8.96
N PHE A 52 0.85 -1.50 -7.78
CA PHE A 52 1.10 -0.12 -7.39
C PHE A 52 2.23 -0.09 -6.38
N LEU A 53 3.25 0.70 -6.65
CA LEU A 53 4.30 0.92 -5.67
C LEU A 53 3.92 2.15 -4.87
N VAL A 54 3.71 1.96 -3.58
CA VAL A 54 3.20 2.99 -2.70
C VAL A 54 4.18 3.25 -1.58
N ARG A 55 4.49 4.50 -1.34
CA ARG A 55 5.31 4.89 -0.20
C ARG A 55 4.37 5.35 0.90
N PHE A 56 4.31 4.60 1.99
CA PHE A 56 3.43 4.91 3.10
C PHE A 56 4.14 5.79 4.13
N GLU A 57 3.36 6.62 4.80
CA GLU A 57 3.88 7.50 5.84
C GLU A 57 4.13 6.72 7.12
N ASP A 58 5.21 7.08 7.82
CA ASP A 58 5.47 6.53 9.14
C ASP A 58 4.84 7.45 10.20
N GLU A 59 5.15 7.21 11.47
CA GLU A 59 4.60 8.00 12.57
C GLU A 59 4.99 9.48 12.50
N ASP A 60 6.11 9.78 11.86
CA ASP A 60 6.60 11.15 11.72
C ASP A 60 6.16 11.78 10.41
N MET A 61 5.27 11.12 9.67
CA MET A 61 4.79 11.53 8.35
C MET A 61 5.87 11.51 7.27
N ASN A 62 6.94 10.77 7.49
CA ASN A 62 7.96 10.57 6.47
C ASN A 62 7.59 9.39 5.60
N LEU A 63 7.81 9.51 4.30
CA LEU A 63 7.51 8.42 3.38
C LEU A 63 8.58 7.34 3.48
N GLY A 64 8.14 6.12 3.64
CA GLY A 64 9.04 4.97 3.68
C GLY A 64 9.40 4.46 2.30
N ASN A 65 10.00 3.27 2.24
CA ASN A 65 10.36 2.64 0.98
C ASN A 65 9.10 2.19 0.23
N PRO A 66 9.16 2.13 -1.11
CA PRO A 66 8.00 1.69 -1.89
C PRO A 66 7.63 0.24 -1.57
N ILE A 67 6.34 -0.01 -1.45
CA ILE A 67 5.80 -1.34 -1.20
C ILE A 67 4.85 -1.68 -2.33
N GLY A 68 5.01 -2.87 -2.92
CA GLY A 68 4.12 -3.33 -3.98
C GLY A 68 2.75 -3.71 -3.42
N CYS A 69 1.71 -3.12 -3.97
CA CYS A 69 0.34 -3.35 -3.53
C CYS A 69 -0.56 -3.67 -4.71
N TRP A 70 -1.57 -4.50 -4.45
CA TRP A 70 -2.63 -4.73 -5.42
C TRP A 70 -3.72 -3.68 -5.22
N VAL A 71 -4.59 -3.53 -6.19
CA VAL A 71 -5.69 -2.56 -6.09
C VAL A 71 -6.58 -2.83 -4.88
N GLU A 72 -6.77 -4.09 -4.56
CA GLU A 72 -7.61 -4.47 -3.42
C GLU A 72 -6.97 -4.15 -2.06
N ASP A 73 -5.68 -3.86 -2.04
CA ASP A 73 -4.99 -3.49 -0.82
C ASP A 73 -5.06 -1.99 -0.53
N LEU A 74 -5.64 -1.23 -1.42
CA LEU A 74 -5.63 0.23 -1.37
C LEU A 74 -7.04 0.81 -1.42
N MET A 75 -7.21 1.97 -0.76
CA MET A 75 -8.43 2.75 -0.82
C MET A 75 -8.06 4.17 -1.18
N VAL A 76 -8.92 4.84 -1.92
CA VAL A 76 -8.70 6.25 -2.28
C VAL A 76 -9.15 7.20 -1.18
N GLU A 77 -9.92 6.73 -0.24
CA GLU A 77 -10.40 7.52 0.89
C GLU A 77 -10.12 6.82 2.19
N PRO A 78 -9.87 7.54 3.28
CA PRO A 78 -9.67 6.89 4.58
C PRO A 78 -10.91 6.10 4.94
N LYS A 79 -10.69 4.97 5.63
CA LYS A 79 -11.80 4.18 6.07
C LYS A 79 -12.57 4.96 7.10
N LEU A 80 -13.79 5.33 6.75
CA LEU A 80 -14.62 6.03 7.66
C LEU A 80 -15.31 5.04 8.54
N ILE A 81 -15.19 5.24 9.82
CA ILE A 81 -15.99 4.51 10.70
C ILE A 81 -17.23 5.30 10.79
N THR A 82 -18.16 4.98 10.01
CA THR A 82 -19.34 5.67 10.00
C THR A 82 -20.12 5.26 11.14
N HIS A 83 -20.36 6.09 11.94
CA HIS A 83 -21.33 5.91 12.81
C HIS A 83 -22.51 6.43 12.24
N THR A 84 -23.22 5.75 11.79
CA THR A 84 -24.43 6.22 11.56
C THR A 84 -24.97 6.53 12.69
N HIS A 85 -25.13 7.39 12.87
CA HIS A 85 -25.88 7.81 13.73
C HIS A 85 -27.23 7.55 13.53
#